data_7e0b592edbeb979061b27bdfd754fcfa
#
_entry.id   7e0b592edbeb979061b27bdfd754fcfa
#
_cell.length_a   1.000
_cell.length_b   1.000
_cell.length_c   1.000
_cell.angle_alpha   90.00
_cell.angle_beta   90.00
_cell.angle_gamma   90.00
#
_symmetry.space_group_name_H-M   'P 1'
#
loop_
_entity.id
_entity.type
_entity.pdbx_description
1 polymer ?
#
loop_
_entity_poly.entity_id
_entity_poly.type
_entity_poly.pdbx_seq_one_letter_code
_entity_poly.pdbx_strand_id
1 'polypeptide(L)'
;MRIPIITRRQFLEASGVAAAWTMAPTTLRSAFALPQVNHKFDDIRSNLLHLINEEREVEKARPLELDDFATSVATAHAEEMAKNEFVSHWGRNGMKPYQRYSFAGGYHATQENISAADNTWSMKPEALKQDTSYLHVRLYQETPPNDGHRRAILAPHHTHVGVGIAVEQLRLRVVELFISKYVEFKPVPRIARPKDVIPLNGSLLKSNYLLNTIEVFYEPLPKTPELEWLREPRSYALPDESQVLRPIIPPPYEYADKRPGVIQVKSTGEFEAPVTLFKDSPGIYTVVCWLRRNRGEKAFPATELCIRVEDVNP
;
A
#
# COMPACT_ATOMS: atom_id res chain seq x y z
N MET A 1 22.01 54.58 8.41
CA MET A 1 20.70 54.00 8.20
C MET A 1 20.57 52.82 9.17
N ARG A 2 19.79 52.94 10.26
CA ARG A 2 19.67 51.93 11.32
C ARG A 2 18.49 51.00 10.96
N ILE A 3 18.75 49.71 10.86
CA ILE A 3 17.73 48.69 10.65
C ILE A 3 17.01 48.44 12.00
N PRO A 4 15.69 48.55 12.08
CA PRO A 4 14.97 48.30 13.34
C PRO A 4 14.99 46.81 13.68
N ILE A 5 15.35 46.47 14.92
CA ILE A 5 15.32 45.13 15.49
C ILE A 5 13.85 44.84 15.86
N ILE A 6 13.25 43.91 15.15
CA ILE A 6 11.89 43.43 15.45
C ILE A 6 11.97 42.49 16.67
N THR A 7 11.22 42.80 17.71
CA THR A 7 11.17 41.99 18.93
C THR A 7 10.33 40.71 18.70
N ARG A 8 10.63 39.65 19.48
CA ARG A 8 9.95 38.35 19.44
C ARG A 8 8.41 38.42 19.53
N ARG A 9 7.90 39.47 20.20
CA ARG A 9 6.46 39.73 20.37
C ARG A 9 5.82 40.28 19.09
N GLN A 10 6.53 41.12 18.30
CA GLN A 10 6.06 41.67 17.04
C GLN A 10 6.08 40.64 15.89
N PHE A 11 6.93 39.60 16.00
CA PHE A 11 6.95 38.47 15.08
C PHE A 11 5.74 37.53 15.27
N LEU A 12 5.22 37.42 16.49
CA LEU A 12 4.05 36.58 16.82
C LEU A 12 2.70 37.23 16.44
N GLU A 13 2.65 38.55 16.31
CA GLU A 13 1.43 39.27 15.91
C GLU A 13 1.25 39.37 14.39
N ALA A 14 2.29 39.10 13.59
CA ALA A 14 2.24 39.10 12.12
C ALA A 14 1.91 37.71 11.52
N SER A 15 1.83 36.65 12.33
CA SER A 15 1.56 35.26 11.91
C SER A 15 0.15 34.81 12.22
N GLY A 16 -0.81 35.72 12.21
CA GLY A 16 -2.21 35.49 12.53
C GLY A 16 -3.04 34.84 11.44
N VAL A 17 -2.61 33.68 10.94
CA VAL A 17 -3.51 32.67 10.33
C VAL A 17 -3.17 31.35 11.00
N ALA A 18 -3.57 31.22 12.26
CA ALA A 18 -3.73 29.91 12.85
C ALA A 18 -4.94 29.25 12.14
N ALA A 19 -4.67 28.47 11.09
CA ALA A 19 -5.64 27.50 10.61
C ALA A 19 -5.97 26.59 11.79
N ALA A 20 -7.13 26.80 12.40
CA ALA A 20 -7.68 25.90 13.38
C ALA A 20 -7.95 24.56 12.69
N TRP A 21 -6.98 23.65 12.77
CA TRP A 21 -7.20 22.25 12.49
C TRP A 21 -8.11 21.73 13.61
N THR A 22 -9.43 21.86 13.40
CA THR A 22 -10.40 21.16 14.24
C THR A 22 -10.09 19.67 14.08
N MET A 23 -9.73 19.04 15.20
CA MET A 23 -9.59 17.58 15.28
C MET A 23 -10.88 16.98 14.70
N ALA A 24 -10.74 16.20 13.63
CA ALA A 24 -11.84 15.42 13.13
C ALA A 24 -12.44 14.61 14.28
N PRO A 25 -13.77 14.54 14.40
CA PRO A 25 -14.39 13.85 15.49
C PRO A 25 -13.91 12.39 15.54
N THR A 26 -13.67 11.91 16.74
CA THR A 26 -13.21 10.56 17.10
C THR A 26 -14.06 9.41 16.55
N THR A 27 -15.16 9.71 15.88
CA THR A 27 -16.11 8.74 15.30
C THR A 27 -15.60 8.01 14.04
N LEU A 28 -14.56 8.53 13.36
CA LEU A 28 -13.98 7.84 12.19
C LEU A 28 -12.97 6.72 12.54
N ARG A 29 -12.49 6.68 13.80
CA ARG A 29 -11.60 5.60 14.25
C ARG A 29 -12.27 4.23 14.36
N SER A 30 -13.60 4.17 14.49
CA SER A 30 -14.31 2.89 14.65
C SER A 30 -14.61 2.15 13.34
N ALA A 31 -14.52 2.81 12.19
CA ALA A 31 -14.83 2.20 10.89
C ALA A 31 -13.71 1.30 10.33
N PHE A 32 -12.49 1.38 10.87
CA PHE A 32 -11.31 0.66 10.39
C PHE A 32 -10.54 -0.02 11.53
N ALA A 33 -11.23 -0.43 12.59
CA ALA A 33 -10.59 -1.29 13.59
C ALA A 33 -10.22 -2.61 12.91
N LEU A 34 -8.94 -2.82 12.66
CA LEU A 34 -8.45 -4.10 12.17
C LEU A 34 -8.72 -5.19 13.21
N PRO A 35 -9.13 -6.39 12.79
CA PRO A 35 -9.19 -7.51 13.71
C PRO A 35 -7.82 -7.74 14.31
N GLN A 36 -7.79 -8.09 15.59
CA GLN A 36 -6.54 -8.54 16.20
C GLN A 36 -6.09 -9.83 15.51
N VAL A 37 -4.78 -9.95 15.28
CA VAL A 37 -4.22 -11.18 14.70
C VAL A 37 -4.61 -12.36 15.59
N ASN A 38 -5.34 -13.32 15.02
CA ASN A 38 -5.72 -14.52 15.74
C ASN A 38 -4.52 -15.48 15.82
N HIS A 39 -3.92 -15.60 16.99
CA HIS A 39 -2.76 -16.46 17.25
C HIS A 39 -2.99 -17.95 16.99
N LYS A 40 -4.25 -18.38 16.84
CA LYS A 40 -4.60 -19.77 16.49
C LYS A 40 -3.88 -20.28 15.23
N PHE A 41 -3.47 -19.39 14.31
CA PHE A 41 -2.85 -19.74 13.04
C PHE A 41 -1.36 -19.40 12.95
N ASP A 42 -0.69 -19.08 14.07
CA ASP A 42 0.71 -18.65 14.04
C ASP A 42 1.66 -19.73 13.50
N ASP A 43 1.43 -21.01 13.86
CA ASP A 43 2.21 -22.13 13.31
C ASP A 43 2.04 -22.26 11.79
N ILE A 44 0.83 -21.99 11.28
CA ILE A 44 0.55 -22.04 9.84
C ILE A 44 1.21 -20.87 9.13
N ARG A 45 1.15 -19.65 9.71
CA ARG A 45 1.82 -18.45 9.19
C ARG A 45 3.35 -18.65 9.13
N SER A 46 3.91 -19.19 10.21
CA SER A 46 5.34 -19.50 10.28
C SER A 46 5.76 -20.53 9.22
N ASN A 47 4.93 -21.55 9.00
CA ASN A 47 5.18 -22.54 7.96
C ASN A 47 5.09 -21.95 6.55
N LEU A 48 4.10 -21.09 6.27
CA LEU A 48 3.99 -20.41 4.97
C LEU A 48 5.16 -19.47 4.73
N LEU A 49 5.59 -18.69 5.75
CA LEU A 49 6.80 -17.86 5.65
C LEU A 49 8.04 -18.69 5.34
N HIS A 50 8.17 -19.86 5.97
CA HIS A 50 9.28 -20.78 5.69
C HIS A 50 9.28 -21.23 4.23
N LEU A 51 8.14 -21.72 3.71
CA LEU A 51 7.99 -22.12 2.31
C LEU A 51 8.31 -20.96 1.34
N ILE A 52 7.73 -19.79 1.57
CA ILE A 52 8.01 -18.58 0.78
C ILE A 52 9.53 -18.31 0.74
N ASN A 53 10.21 -18.42 1.89
CA ASN A 53 11.62 -18.09 1.97
C ASN A 53 12.52 -19.17 1.35
N GLU A 54 12.17 -20.44 1.43
CA GLU A 54 12.85 -21.53 0.69
C GLU A 54 12.75 -21.31 -0.83
N GLU A 55 11.56 -20.99 -1.34
CA GLU A 55 11.35 -20.71 -2.76
C GLU A 55 12.12 -19.47 -3.23
N ARG A 56 12.13 -18.41 -2.40
CA ARG A 56 12.89 -17.20 -2.67
C ARG A 56 14.40 -17.44 -2.64
N GLU A 57 14.91 -18.31 -1.76
CA GLU A 57 16.32 -18.70 -1.72
C GLU A 57 16.75 -19.43 -2.99
N VAL A 58 15.94 -20.37 -3.49
CA VAL A 58 16.17 -21.07 -4.77
C VAL A 58 16.32 -20.07 -5.92
N GLU A 59 15.52 -19.03 -5.94
CA GLU A 59 15.53 -17.98 -6.98
C GLU A 59 16.46 -16.78 -6.63
N LYS A 60 17.31 -16.92 -5.57
CA LYS A 60 18.26 -15.90 -5.11
C LYS A 60 17.60 -14.56 -4.74
N ALA A 61 16.35 -14.57 -4.35
CA ALA A 61 15.64 -13.42 -3.79
C ALA A 61 15.90 -13.35 -2.28
N ARG A 62 15.82 -12.14 -1.71
CA ARG A 62 16.01 -11.97 -0.27
C ARG A 62 14.85 -12.59 0.51
N PRO A 63 15.12 -13.17 1.70
CA PRO A 63 14.03 -13.65 2.56
C PRO A 63 13.13 -12.50 3.00
N LEU A 64 11.88 -12.81 3.29
CA LEU A 64 10.88 -11.93 3.85
C LEU A 64 10.75 -12.15 5.36
N GLU A 65 10.23 -11.14 6.05
CA GLU A 65 9.82 -11.21 7.45
C GLU A 65 8.29 -11.13 7.53
N LEU A 66 7.68 -11.70 8.58
CA LEU A 66 6.26 -11.50 8.86
C LEU A 66 6.02 -10.04 9.28
N ASP A 67 4.88 -9.50 8.85
CA ASP A 67 4.40 -8.19 9.25
C ASP A 67 3.02 -8.32 9.89
N ASP A 68 2.90 -7.96 11.16
CA ASP A 68 1.65 -8.11 11.92
C ASP A 68 0.54 -7.19 11.40
N PHE A 69 0.91 -5.96 10.96
CA PHE A 69 -0.08 -5.04 10.42
C PHE A 69 -0.62 -5.54 9.08
N ALA A 70 0.25 -5.96 8.16
CA ALA A 70 -0.16 -6.58 6.91
C ALA A 70 -0.95 -7.88 7.15
N THR A 71 -0.56 -8.69 8.15
CA THR A 71 -1.30 -9.89 8.58
C THR A 71 -2.71 -9.54 9.04
N SER A 72 -2.88 -8.46 9.80
CA SER A 72 -4.21 -8.02 10.24
C SER A 72 -5.10 -7.60 9.07
N VAL A 73 -4.55 -6.86 8.10
CA VAL A 73 -5.27 -6.45 6.89
C VAL A 73 -5.64 -7.66 6.02
N ALA A 74 -4.69 -8.58 5.83
CA ALA A 74 -4.89 -9.82 5.08
C ALA A 74 -5.93 -10.73 5.76
N THR A 75 -5.91 -10.82 7.10
CA THR A 75 -6.88 -11.60 7.88
C THR A 75 -8.29 -11.05 7.73
N ALA A 76 -8.45 -9.72 7.83
CA ALA A 76 -9.76 -9.07 7.65
C ALA A 76 -10.37 -9.41 6.27
N HIS A 77 -9.54 -9.41 5.23
CA HIS A 77 -10.01 -9.76 3.88
C HIS A 77 -10.30 -11.26 3.73
N ALA A 78 -9.47 -12.12 4.29
CA ALA A 78 -9.72 -13.57 4.30
C ALA A 78 -11.05 -13.89 5.01
N GLU A 79 -11.33 -13.27 6.16
CA GLU A 79 -12.59 -13.40 6.90
C GLU A 79 -13.78 -12.87 6.10
N GLU A 80 -13.65 -11.72 5.44
CA GLU A 80 -14.71 -11.18 4.57
C GLU A 80 -15.05 -12.13 3.42
N MET A 81 -14.04 -12.71 2.76
CA MET A 81 -14.21 -13.68 1.69
C MET A 81 -14.85 -15.01 2.18
N ALA A 82 -14.38 -15.54 3.31
CA ALA A 82 -14.90 -16.79 3.87
C ALA A 82 -16.36 -16.66 4.28
N LYS A 83 -16.71 -15.56 4.97
CA LYS A 83 -18.06 -15.26 5.44
C LYS A 83 -19.06 -15.02 4.31
N ASN A 84 -18.65 -14.34 3.25
CA ASN A 84 -19.53 -13.94 2.14
C ASN A 84 -19.40 -14.82 0.89
N GLU A 85 -18.68 -15.94 0.98
CA GLU A 85 -18.61 -16.98 -0.06
C GLU A 85 -18.11 -16.46 -1.43
N PHE A 86 -17.03 -15.67 -1.42
CA PHE A 86 -16.37 -15.22 -2.62
C PHE A 86 -14.84 -15.37 -2.54
N VAL A 87 -14.17 -15.21 -3.68
CA VAL A 87 -12.71 -15.15 -3.80
C VAL A 87 -12.37 -14.03 -4.77
N SER A 88 -11.82 -12.93 -4.27
CA SER A 88 -11.54 -11.75 -5.08
C SER A 88 -10.48 -10.86 -4.43
N HIS A 89 -9.70 -10.17 -5.24
CA HIS A 89 -8.85 -9.08 -4.75
C HIS A 89 -9.66 -7.86 -4.27
N TRP A 90 -10.89 -7.68 -4.71
CA TRP A 90 -11.76 -6.60 -4.25
C TRP A 90 -12.52 -7.00 -2.99
N GLY A 91 -12.59 -6.07 -2.03
CA GLY A 91 -13.50 -6.20 -0.90
C GLY A 91 -14.96 -5.94 -1.28
N ARG A 92 -15.88 -6.26 -0.38
CA ARG A 92 -17.31 -5.97 -0.52
C ARG A 92 -17.61 -4.48 -0.74
N ASN A 93 -16.73 -3.61 -0.30
CA ASN A 93 -16.80 -2.16 -0.50
C ASN A 93 -16.16 -1.69 -1.82
N GLY A 94 -15.72 -2.60 -2.68
CA GLY A 94 -15.07 -2.32 -3.95
C GLY A 94 -13.60 -1.86 -3.85
N MET A 95 -13.01 -1.90 -2.65
CA MET A 95 -11.62 -1.51 -2.46
C MET A 95 -10.65 -2.60 -2.94
N LYS A 96 -9.59 -2.17 -3.64
CA LYS A 96 -8.45 -2.99 -4.05
C LYS A 96 -7.49 -3.26 -2.87
N PRO A 97 -6.55 -4.20 -2.96
CA PRO A 97 -5.61 -4.54 -1.88
C PRO A 97 -4.85 -3.35 -1.31
N TYR A 98 -4.21 -2.55 -2.15
CA TYR A 98 -3.46 -1.36 -1.72
C TYR A 98 -4.34 -0.30 -1.05
N GLN A 99 -5.60 -0.16 -1.48
CA GLN A 99 -6.56 0.75 -0.85
C GLN A 99 -6.94 0.26 0.56
N ARG A 100 -7.25 -1.05 0.72
CA ARG A 100 -7.53 -1.64 2.03
C ARG A 100 -6.35 -1.46 2.99
N TYR A 101 -5.13 -1.77 2.52
CA TYR A 101 -3.92 -1.60 3.31
C TYR A 101 -3.68 -0.14 3.69
N SER A 102 -3.84 0.77 2.73
CA SER A 102 -3.60 2.19 2.96
C SER A 102 -4.62 2.82 3.90
N PHE A 103 -5.92 2.58 3.70
CA PHE A 103 -6.95 3.14 4.58
C PHE A 103 -6.98 2.50 5.97
N ALA A 104 -6.41 1.33 6.14
CA ALA A 104 -6.14 0.76 7.46
C ALA A 104 -5.01 1.49 8.20
N GLY A 105 -4.19 2.29 7.53
CA GLY A 105 -3.10 3.07 8.11
C GLY A 105 -1.72 2.83 7.48
N GLY A 106 -1.59 1.84 6.60
CA GLY A 106 -0.38 1.56 5.85
C GLY A 106 -0.12 2.56 4.73
N TYR A 107 1.02 2.46 4.09
CA TYR A 107 1.39 3.26 2.91
C TYR A 107 2.49 2.61 2.07
N HIS A 108 3.00 1.45 2.47
CA HIS A 108 3.98 0.70 1.69
C HIS A 108 3.31 0.11 0.45
N ALA A 109 4.07 -0.07 -0.63
CA ALA A 109 3.55 -0.76 -1.81
C ALA A 109 3.25 -2.22 -1.49
N THR A 110 2.15 -2.69 -2.05
CA THR A 110 1.58 -4.01 -1.77
C THR A 110 1.41 -4.84 -3.03
N GLN A 111 1.52 -6.16 -2.88
CA GLN A 111 1.08 -7.11 -3.88
C GLN A 111 0.39 -8.27 -3.17
N GLU A 112 -0.77 -8.68 -3.67
CA GLU A 112 -1.61 -9.66 -2.98
C GLU A 112 -1.74 -10.94 -3.81
N ASN A 113 -1.51 -12.07 -3.15
CA ASN A 113 -1.93 -13.38 -3.61
C ASN A 113 -3.13 -13.86 -2.79
N ILE A 114 -4.07 -14.52 -3.45
CA ILE A 114 -5.22 -15.14 -2.80
C ILE A 114 -5.30 -16.59 -3.23
N SER A 115 -5.56 -17.47 -2.26
CA SER A 115 -5.90 -18.86 -2.53
C SER A 115 -7.07 -19.31 -1.66
N ALA A 116 -7.81 -20.31 -2.15
CA ALA A 116 -9.02 -20.75 -1.51
C ALA A 116 -9.22 -22.26 -1.69
N ALA A 117 -9.84 -22.89 -0.68
CA ALA A 117 -10.40 -24.22 -0.78
C ALA A 117 -11.80 -24.20 -0.16
N ASP A 118 -12.78 -24.75 -0.88
CA ASP A 118 -14.10 -25.05 -0.36
C ASP A 118 -14.16 -26.53 -0.01
N ASN A 119 -14.86 -26.87 1.08
CA ASN A 119 -14.94 -28.24 1.62
C ASN A 119 -13.59 -28.78 2.14
N THR A 120 -12.88 -28.01 2.96
CA THR A 120 -11.71 -28.52 3.70
C THR A 120 -12.10 -29.77 4.47
N TRP A 121 -11.24 -30.79 4.41
CA TRP A 121 -11.54 -32.11 4.98
C TRP A 121 -11.57 -32.14 6.52
N SER A 122 -10.87 -31.18 7.14
CA SER A 122 -10.73 -31.16 8.58
C SER A 122 -10.33 -29.74 9.07
N MET A 123 -10.89 -29.41 10.25
CA MET A 123 -10.53 -28.17 10.99
C MET A 123 -9.33 -28.39 11.95
N LYS A 124 -8.69 -29.55 11.90
CA LYS A 124 -7.50 -29.81 12.73
C LYS A 124 -6.34 -28.98 12.24
N PRO A 125 -5.49 -28.43 13.13
CA PRO A 125 -4.36 -27.57 12.76
C PRO A 125 -3.44 -28.19 11.71
N GLU A 126 -3.14 -29.48 11.82
CA GLU A 126 -2.26 -30.20 10.92
C GLU A 126 -2.84 -30.31 9.50
N ALA A 127 -4.14 -30.56 9.38
CA ALA A 127 -4.83 -30.60 8.10
C ALA A 127 -4.88 -29.21 7.45
N LEU A 128 -5.21 -28.17 8.22
CA LEU A 128 -5.19 -26.79 7.72
C LEU A 128 -3.78 -26.37 7.29
N LYS A 129 -2.75 -26.81 8.00
CA LYS A 129 -1.36 -26.55 7.62
C LYS A 129 -1.00 -27.22 6.29
N GLN A 130 -1.45 -28.45 6.06
CA GLN A 130 -1.26 -29.15 4.79
C GLN A 130 -2.02 -28.45 3.65
N ASP A 131 -3.29 -28.12 3.87
CA ASP A 131 -4.13 -27.45 2.87
C ASP A 131 -3.55 -26.09 2.49
N THR A 132 -3.13 -25.27 3.45
CA THR A 132 -2.51 -23.95 3.18
C THR A 132 -1.19 -24.09 2.43
N SER A 133 -0.35 -25.06 2.81
CA SER A 133 0.91 -25.34 2.10
C SER A 133 0.65 -25.78 0.66
N TYR A 134 -0.32 -26.64 0.43
CA TYR A 134 -0.71 -27.08 -0.91
C TYR A 134 -1.20 -25.90 -1.77
N LEU A 135 -2.05 -25.04 -1.21
CA LEU A 135 -2.56 -23.86 -1.89
C LEU A 135 -1.43 -22.91 -2.28
N HIS A 136 -0.47 -22.66 -1.37
CA HIS A 136 0.70 -21.82 -1.64
C HIS A 136 1.59 -22.40 -2.75
N VAL A 137 1.93 -23.69 -2.65
CA VAL A 137 2.77 -24.36 -3.66
C VAL A 137 2.15 -24.27 -5.06
N ARG A 138 0.83 -24.33 -5.19
CA ARG A 138 0.16 -24.12 -6.48
C ARG A 138 0.37 -22.73 -7.06
N LEU A 139 0.38 -21.68 -6.23
CA LEU A 139 0.68 -20.31 -6.66
C LEU A 139 2.14 -20.18 -7.13
N TYR A 140 3.06 -20.81 -6.40
CA TYR A 140 4.46 -20.82 -6.79
C TYR A 140 4.74 -21.62 -8.06
N GLN A 141 4.01 -22.69 -8.33
CA GLN A 141 4.16 -23.54 -9.50
C GLN A 141 3.56 -22.95 -10.79
N GLU A 142 2.95 -21.79 -10.73
CA GLU A 142 2.45 -21.11 -11.94
C GLU A 142 3.57 -20.87 -12.95
N THR A 143 3.20 -20.98 -14.23
CA THR A 143 4.13 -20.80 -15.36
C THR A 143 3.65 -19.70 -16.31
N PRO A 144 4.57 -18.99 -16.99
CA PRO A 144 4.20 -17.99 -17.97
C PRO A 144 3.25 -18.53 -19.05
N PRO A 145 2.30 -17.70 -19.51
CA PRO A 145 2.10 -16.29 -19.18
C PRO A 145 1.26 -16.04 -17.92
N ASN A 146 0.73 -17.08 -17.27
CA ASN A 146 -0.21 -16.98 -16.15
C ASN A 146 0.51 -17.20 -14.79
N ASP A 147 1.62 -16.51 -14.58
CA ASP A 147 2.51 -16.68 -13.44
C ASP A 147 2.47 -15.49 -12.48
N GLY A 148 1.34 -14.80 -12.41
CA GLY A 148 1.19 -13.58 -11.62
C GLY A 148 1.49 -13.77 -10.13
N HIS A 149 0.98 -14.85 -9.53
CA HIS A 149 1.21 -15.15 -8.12
C HIS A 149 2.67 -15.53 -7.86
N ARG A 150 3.27 -16.38 -8.72
CA ARG A 150 4.71 -16.70 -8.63
C ARG A 150 5.56 -15.44 -8.67
N ARG A 151 5.28 -14.52 -9.59
CA ARG A 151 6.02 -13.25 -9.68
C ARG A 151 5.87 -12.40 -8.43
N ALA A 152 4.71 -12.41 -7.77
CA ALA A 152 4.51 -11.73 -6.51
C ALA A 152 5.38 -12.36 -5.39
N ILE A 153 5.37 -13.68 -5.25
CA ILE A 153 6.21 -14.40 -4.29
C ILE A 153 7.70 -14.04 -4.48
N LEU A 154 8.17 -13.97 -5.71
CA LEU A 154 9.58 -13.83 -6.06
C LEU A 154 10.04 -12.37 -6.28
N ALA A 155 9.15 -11.39 -6.22
CA ALA A 155 9.51 -10.00 -6.46
C ALA A 155 10.65 -9.53 -5.53
N PRO A 156 11.79 -9.08 -6.10
CA PRO A 156 13.01 -8.84 -5.31
C PRO A 156 12.93 -7.62 -4.39
N HIS A 157 11.94 -6.76 -4.59
CA HIS A 157 11.72 -5.56 -3.80
C HIS A 157 10.83 -5.78 -2.59
N HIS A 158 10.14 -6.90 -2.46
CA HIS A 158 9.40 -7.21 -1.24
C HIS A 158 10.36 -7.45 -0.07
N THR A 159 9.95 -6.99 1.11
CA THR A 159 10.73 -7.07 2.36
C THR A 159 10.00 -7.85 3.44
N HIS A 160 8.66 -7.82 3.41
CA HIS A 160 7.82 -8.50 4.39
C HIS A 160 6.60 -9.09 3.71
N VAL A 161 5.91 -9.98 4.43
CA VAL A 161 4.63 -10.53 4.04
C VAL A 161 3.69 -10.58 5.25
N GLY A 162 2.42 -10.22 5.04
CA GLY A 162 1.35 -10.52 5.96
C GLY A 162 0.56 -11.74 5.48
N VAL A 163 0.24 -12.66 6.38
CA VAL A 163 -0.50 -13.89 6.03
C VAL A 163 -1.84 -13.92 6.77
N GLY A 164 -2.91 -13.70 6.04
CA GLY A 164 -4.29 -13.80 6.49
C GLY A 164 -4.86 -15.19 6.25
N ILE A 165 -5.44 -15.80 7.29
CA ILE A 165 -6.08 -17.12 7.20
C ILE A 165 -7.44 -17.05 7.86
N ALA A 166 -8.47 -17.48 7.16
CA ALA A 166 -9.82 -17.60 7.67
C ALA A 166 -10.45 -18.93 7.26
N VAL A 167 -11.23 -19.50 8.16
CA VAL A 167 -12.03 -20.69 7.91
C VAL A 167 -13.44 -20.48 8.42
N GLU A 168 -14.41 -20.57 7.54
CA GLU A 168 -15.84 -20.46 7.83
C GLU A 168 -16.60 -21.59 7.15
N GLN A 169 -17.31 -22.43 7.91
CA GLN A 169 -18.09 -23.56 7.38
C GLN A 169 -17.31 -24.42 6.35
N LEU A 170 -16.07 -24.81 6.65
CA LEU A 170 -15.17 -25.59 5.78
C LEU A 170 -14.66 -24.82 4.54
N ARG A 171 -14.88 -23.52 4.46
CA ARG A 171 -14.28 -22.63 3.44
C ARG A 171 -12.99 -22.03 3.99
N LEU A 172 -11.86 -22.45 3.43
CA LEU A 172 -10.54 -21.90 3.73
C LEU A 172 -10.24 -20.76 2.77
N ARG A 173 -9.80 -19.62 3.31
CA ARG A 173 -9.27 -18.48 2.53
C ARG A 173 -7.91 -18.11 3.07
N VAL A 174 -6.95 -17.95 2.16
CA VAL A 174 -5.59 -17.55 2.48
C VAL A 174 -5.23 -16.31 1.64
N VAL A 175 -4.70 -15.31 2.29
CA VAL A 175 -4.24 -14.06 1.67
C VAL A 175 -2.79 -13.85 2.05
N GLU A 176 -1.91 -13.77 1.05
CA GLU A 176 -0.51 -13.38 1.21
C GLU A 176 -0.35 -11.95 0.72
N LEU A 177 -0.15 -11.01 1.63
CA LEU A 177 0.01 -9.59 1.33
C LEU A 177 1.49 -9.21 1.44
N PHE A 178 2.19 -9.20 0.31
CA PHE A 178 3.59 -8.81 0.21
C PHE A 178 3.71 -7.30 0.29
N ILE A 179 4.69 -6.78 1.04
CA ILE A 179 4.91 -5.35 1.21
C ILE A 179 6.37 -4.95 1.04
N SER A 180 6.58 -3.69 0.59
CA SER A 180 7.89 -3.11 0.26
C SER A 180 8.19 -1.93 1.18
N LYS A 181 8.95 -2.15 2.28
CA LYS A 181 9.29 -1.12 3.26
C LYS A 181 10.61 -0.42 2.90
N TYR A 182 10.51 0.72 2.22
CA TYR A 182 11.66 1.52 1.77
C TYR A 182 11.54 3.00 2.07
N VAL A 183 10.34 3.45 2.42
CA VAL A 183 10.03 4.86 2.65
C VAL A 183 9.32 5.01 3.98
N GLU A 184 9.62 6.07 4.70
CA GLU A 184 8.87 6.54 5.84
C GLU A 184 8.29 7.92 5.54
N PHE A 185 7.02 8.13 5.86
CA PHE A 185 6.35 9.43 5.71
C PHE A 185 6.12 10.10 7.07
N LYS A 186 6.26 11.43 7.10
CA LYS A 186 5.59 12.22 8.14
C LYS A 186 4.07 12.08 7.99
N PRO A 187 3.29 12.39 9.02
CA PRO A 187 1.83 12.26 8.95
C PRO A 187 1.25 12.94 7.69
N VAL A 188 0.47 12.17 6.92
CA VAL A 188 -0.19 12.62 5.69
C VAL A 188 -1.71 12.52 5.88
N PRO A 189 -2.49 13.57 5.52
CA PRO A 189 -3.95 13.49 5.56
C PRO A 189 -4.47 12.35 4.68
N ARG A 190 -5.44 11.61 5.19
CA ARG A 190 -6.10 10.51 4.45
C ARG A 190 -7.41 10.94 3.80
N ILE A 191 -7.90 12.11 4.18
CA ILE A 191 -9.09 12.76 3.61
C ILE A 191 -8.67 14.18 3.24
N ALA A 192 -9.11 14.62 2.06
CA ALA A 192 -8.78 15.93 1.51
C ALA A 192 -9.95 16.43 0.64
N ARG A 193 -9.81 17.65 0.11
CA ARG A 193 -10.75 18.28 -0.82
C ARG A 193 -10.23 18.21 -2.24
N PRO A 194 -11.12 18.32 -3.24
CA PRO A 194 -10.68 18.54 -4.63
C PRO A 194 -9.68 19.71 -4.73
N LYS A 195 -8.64 19.55 -5.55
CA LYS A 195 -7.59 20.56 -5.82
C LYS A 195 -6.68 20.89 -4.64
N ASP A 196 -6.81 20.27 -3.49
CA ASP A 196 -5.83 20.45 -2.41
C ASP A 196 -4.41 20.09 -2.90
N VAL A 197 -3.43 20.80 -2.36
CA VAL A 197 -2.01 20.46 -2.51
C VAL A 197 -1.51 19.91 -1.18
N ILE A 198 -1.17 18.65 -1.16
CA ILE A 198 -0.70 17.95 0.04
C ILE A 198 0.82 17.97 0.07
N PRO A 199 1.45 18.60 1.08
CA PRO A 199 2.89 18.53 1.26
C PRO A 199 3.29 17.12 1.70
N LEU A 200 3.86 16.35 0.79
CA LEU A 200 4.35 15.00 1.07
C LEU A 200 5.80 15.08 1.55
N ASN A 201 6.03 14.77 2.81
CA ASN A 201 7.36 14.71 3.42
C ASN A 201 7.71 13.28 3.77
N GLY A 202 8.85 12.79 3.28
CA GLY A 202 9.30 11.43 3.52
C GLY A 202 10.81 11.29 3.56
N SER A 203 11.25 10.09 3.90
CA SER A 203 12.65 9.70 3.90
C SER A 203 12.84 8.28 3.39
N LEU A 204 13.95 8.05 2.69
CA LEU A 204 14.36 6.72 2.27
C LEU A 204 14.97 5.98 3.45
N LEU A 205 14.48 4.77 3.75
CA LEU A 205 14.99 3.93 4.85
C LEU A 205 16.35 3.28 4.53
N LYS A 206 16.77 3.28 3.27
CA LYS A 206 18.03 2.66 2.81
C LYS A 206 18.74 3.61 1.86
N SER A 207 19.99 3.96 2.17
CA SER A 207 20.82 4.93 1.45
C SER A 207 21.25 4.47 0.04
N ASN A 208 21.13 3.19 -0.26
CA ASN A 208 21.48 2.62 -1.57
C ASN A 208 20.33 2.65 -2.58
N TYR A 209 19.24 3.38 -2.29
CA TYR A 209 18.15 3.60 -3.22
C TYR A 209 18.00 5.09 -3.54
N LEU A 210 17.48 5.35 -4.71
CA LEU A 210 17.21 6.68 -5.23
C LEU A 210 15.70 6.81 -5.48
N LEU A 211 15.12 7.94 -5.07
CA LEU A 211 13.77 8.32 -5.49
C LEU A 211 13.80 8.67 -6.98
N ASN A 212 13.13 7.87 -7.79
CA ASN A 212 13.06 8.08 -9.23
C ASN A 212 11.97 9.09 -9.60
N THR A 213 10.75 8.82 -9.17
CA THR A 213 9.57 9.68 -9.38
C THR A 213 8.58 9.45 -8.23
N ILE A 214 7.65 10.39 -8.08
CA ILE A 214 6.40 10.17 -7.37
C ILE A 214 5.30 10.24 -8.41
N GLU A 215 4.47 9.22 -8.49
CA GLU A 215 3.33 9.17 -9.39
C GLU A 215 2.03 9.21 -8.58
N VAL A 216 1.12 10.08 -8.99
CA VAL A 216 -0.13 10.36 -8.30
C VAL A 216 -1.25 9.88 -9.20
N PHE A 217 -1.81 8.73 -8.89
CA PHE A 217 -2.91 8.11 -9.61
C PHE A 217 -4.25 8.60 -9.09
N TYR A 218 -5.26 8.63 -9.95
CA TYR A 218 -6.63 8.97 -9.59
C TYR A 218 -7.61 7.92 -10.10
N GLU A 219 -8.57 7.58 -9.26
CA GLU A 219 -9.75 6.80 -9.65
C GLU A 219 -11.00 7.29 -8.91
N PRO A 220 -12.20 7.16 -9.50
CA PRO A 220 -13.45 7.49 -8.82
C PRO A 220 -13.61 6.67 -7.53
N LEU A 221 -14.46 7.15 -6.61
CA LEU A 221 -14.81 6.37 -5.42
C LEU A 221 -15.34 4.99 -5.82
N PRO A 222 -14.89 3.93 -5.13
CA PRO A 222 -15.32 2.57 -5.44
C PRO A 222 -16.81 2.42 -5.17
N LYS A 223 -17.48 1.67 -6.04
CA LYS A 223 -18.87 1.24 -5.84
C LYS A 223 -18.86 -0.15 -5.20
N THR A 224 -19.86 -0.41 -4.37
CA THR A 224 -20.09 -1.77 -3.83
C THR A 224 -20.40 -2.71 -4.99
N PRO A 225 -19.57 -3.72 -5.24
CA PRO A 225 -19.81 -4.67 -6.33
C PRO A 225 -20.87 -5.70 -5.92
N GLU A 226 -21.56 -6.23 -6.91
CA GLU A 226 -22.43 -7.39 -6.70
C GLU A 226 -21.63 -8.63 -6.33
N LEU A 227 -22.22 -9.56 -5.59
CA LEU A 227 -21.53 -10.75 -5.09
C LEU A 227 -21.09 -11.66 -6.24
N GLU A 228 -21.91 -11.81 -7.25
CA GLU A 228 -21.59 -12.56 -8.48
C GLU A 228 -20.35 -12.01 -9.19
N TRP A 229 -20.23 -10.68 -9.25
CA TRP A 229 -19.07 -10.03 -9.81
C TRP A 229 -17.79 -10.35 -9.03
N LEU A 230 -17.86 -10.43 -7.68
CA LEU A 230 -16.72 -10.79 -6.82
C LEU A 230 -16.32 -12.26 -6.92
N ARG A 231 -17.19 -13.14 -7.42
CA ARG A 231 -16.91 -14.57 -7.61
C ARG A 231 -16.13 -14.86 -8.89
N GLU A 232 -16.05 -13.91 -9.80
CA GLU A 232 -15.27 -14.07 -11.03
C GLU A 232 -13.80 -13.67 -10.81
N PRO A 233 -12.84 -14.51 -11.23
CA PRO A 233 -11.42 -14.19 -11.13
C PRO A 233 -11.07 -12.93 -11.91
N ARG A 234 -10.37 -12.00 -11.26
CA ARG A 234 -9.92 -10.74 -11.86
C ARG A 234 -8.59 -10.33 -11.27
N SER A 235 -7.71 -9.81 -12.12
CA SER A 235 -6.50 -9.11 -11.69
C SER A 235 -6.78 -7.63 -11.45
N TYR A 236 -6.05 -7.02 -10.54
CA TYR A 236 -6.12 -5.58 -10.27
C TYR A 236 -4.85 -4.87 -10.74
N ALA A 237 -4.97 -3.57 -10.97
CA ALA A 237 -3.85 -2.70 -11.32
C ALA A 237 -4.07 -1.32 -10.72
N LEU A 238 -3.01 -0.50 -10.72
CA LEU A 238 -3.12 0.93 -10.52
C LEU A 238 -3.97 1.55 -11.65
N PRO A 239 -4.65 2.67 -11.40
CA PRO A 239 -5.40 3.38 -12.43
C PRO A 239 -4.53 3.86 -13.59
N ASP A 240 -5.13 4.09 -14.76
CA ASP A 240 -4.41 4.62 -15.92
C ASP A 240 -4.16 6.13 -15.81
N GLU A 241 -5.03 6.84 -15.10
CA GLU A 241 -4.93 8.30 -14.98
C GLU A 241 -3.99 8.71 -13.86
N SER A 242 -2.88 9.35 -14.24
CA SER A 242 -1.86 9.76 -13.27
C SER A 242 -1.16 11.06 -13.64
N GLN A 243 -0.47 11.65 -12.66
CA GLN A 243 0.51 12.72 -12.81
C GLN A 243 1.86 12.28 -12.23
N VAL A 244 2.94 12.56 -12.97
CA VAL A 244 4.30 12.23 -12.56
C VAL A 244 5.01 13.46 -12.03
N LEU A 245 5.48 13.39 -10.80
CA LEU A 245 6.39 14.35 -10.18
C LEU A 245 7.83 13.81 -10.27
N ARG A 246 8.79 14.71 -10.53
CA ARG A 246 10.20 14.37 -10.72
C ARG A 246 11.08 15.12 -9.73
N PRO A 247 12.24 14.55 -9.33
CA PRO A 247 13.24 15.28 -8.55
C PRO A 247 13.75 16.53 -9.25
N ILE A 248 14.06 17.57 -8.50
CA ILE A 248 14.78 18.73 -9.01
C ILE A 248 16.19 18.28 -9.38
N ILE A 249 16.65 18.58 -10.59
CA ILE A 249 18.02 18.32 -11.03
C ILE A 249 18.80 19.63 -11.13
N PRO A 250 20.09 19.65 -10.73
CA PRO A 250 20.88 20.86 -10.73
C PRO A 250 21.28 21.28 -12.16
N PRO A 251 21.40 22.59 -12.44
CA PRO A 251 21.99 23.05 -13.67
C PRO A 251 23.41 22.48 -13.90
N PRO A 252 23.83 22.26 -15.14
CA PRO A 252 23.16 22.62 -16.40
C PRO A 252 22.17 21.54 -16.92
N TYR A 253 21.84 20.55 -16.13
CA TYR A 253 20.98 19.44 -16.57
C TYR A 253 19.51 19.82 -16.56
N GLU A 254 18.78 19.35 -17.55
CA GLU A 254 17.32 19.48 -17.67
C GLU A 254 16.69 18.17 -18.12
N TYR A 255 15.39 17.99 -17.87
CA TYR A 255 14.63 16.87 -18.43
C TYR A 255 14.40 17.07 -19.92
N ALA A 256 14.37 15.99 -20.69
CA ALA A 256 14.22 16.02 -22.13
C ALA A 256 12.95 16.76 -22.63
N ASP A 257 11.88 16.70 -21.81
CA ASP A 257 10.62 17.41 -22.09
C ASP A 257 10.60 18.86 -21.54
N LYS A 258 11.73 19.35 -21.03
CA LYS A 258 11.92 20.69 -20.45
C LYS A 258 11.01 21.05 -19.28
N ARG A 259 10.23 20.10 -18.75
CA ARG A 259 9.40 20.31 -17.56
C ARG A 259 10.29 20.22 -16.32
N PRO A 260 10.28 21.21 -15.41
CA PRO A 260 11.12 21.19 -14.22
C PRO A 260 10.70 20.06 -13.26
N GLY A 261 11.66 19.57 -12.49
CA GLY A 261 11.37 18.74 -11.33
C GLY A 261 10.79 19.60 -10.20
N VAL A 262 9.98 18.97 -9.35
CA VAL A 262 9.31 19.62 -8.20
C VAL A 262 9.60 18.93 -6.87
N ILE A 263 10.22 17.74 -6.90
CA ILE A 263 10.56 17.00 -5.68
C ILE A 263 11.93 17.49 -5.19
N GLN A 264 11.98 18.02 -3.99
CA GLN A 264 13.24 18.32 -3.32
C GLN A 264 13.76 17.05 -2.66
N VAL A 265 14.98 16.62 -2.98
CA VAL A 265 15.62 15.44 -2.39
C VAL A 265 16.95 15.86 -1.78
N LYS A 266 17.15 15.60 -0.49
CA LYS A 266 18.39 15.88 0.22
C LYS A 266 19.36 14.70 0.09
N SER A 267 20.64 14.94 0.31
CA SER A 267 21.67 13.88 0.34
C SER A 267 21.45 12.84 1.44
N THR A 268 20.69 13.17 2.49
CA THR A 268 20.28 12.27 3.56
C THR A 268 19.18 11.28 3.17
N GLY A 269 18.58 11.42 1.97
CA GLY A 269 17.43 10.65 1.53
C GLY A 269 16.07 11.23 1.94
N GLU A 270 16.04 12.34 2.70
CA GLU A 270 14.80 13.07 2.95
C GLU A 270 14.31 13.72 1.66
N PHE A 271 12.99 13.75 1.48
CA PHE A 271 12.38 14.40 0.34
C PHE A 271 11.07 15.13 0.68
N GLU A 272 10.77 16.14 -0.12
CA GLU A 272 9.52 16.91 -0.06
C GLU A 272 8.95 17.08 -1.46
N ALA A 273 7.62 16.86 -1.60
CA ALA A 273 6.92 16.99 -2.86
C ALA A 273 5.53 17.61 -2.68
N PRO A 274 5.09 18.55 -3.56
CA PRO A 274 3.73 19.08 -3.57
C PRO A 274 2.81 18.12 -4.35
N VAL A 275 2.08 17.25 -3.67
CA VAL A 275 1.12 16.36 -4.30
C VAL A 275 -0.19 17.10 -4.55
N THR A 276 -0.47 17.44 -5.81
CA THR A 276 -1.71 18.08 -6.22
C THR A 276 -2.81 17.07 -6.49
N LEU A 277 -3.97 17.24 -5.86
CA LEU A 277 -5.17 16.46 -6.12
C LEU A 277 -5.89 17.07 -7.32
N PHE A 278 -5.54 16.66 -8.52
CA PHE A 278 -5.75 17.38 -9.78
C PHE A 278 -7.19 17.33 -10.35
N LYS A 279 -8.08 16.50 -9.82
CA LYS A 279 -9.50 16.43 -10.24
C LYS A 279 -10.38 17.38 -9.42
N ASP A 280 -11.50 17.78 -10.01
CA ASP A 280 -12.57 18.55 -9.37
C ASP A 280 -13.63 17.66 -8.74
N SER A 281 -13.49 16.34 -8.83
CA SER A 281 -14.48 15.35 -8.40
C SER A 281 -13.97 14.48 -7.26
N PRO A 282 -14.86 13.94 -6.42
CA PRO A 282 -14.53 12.95 -5.42
C PRO A 282 -13.85 11.71 -6.02
N GLY A 283 -12.94 11.11 -5.25
CA GLY A 283 -12.22 9.92 -5.70
C GLY A 283 -11.15 9.48 -4.72
N ILE A 284 -10.34 8.55 -5.16
CA ILE A 284 -9.17 8.08 -4.43
C ILE A 284 -7.92 8.44 -5.23
N TYR A 285 -6.99 9.12 -4.58
CA TYR A 285 -5.64 9.32 -5.08
C TYR A 285 -4.70 8.30 -4.45
N THR A 286 -3.91 7.63 -5.27
CA THR A 286 -2.85 6.72 -4.81
C THR A 286 -1.50 7.30 -5.17
N VAL A 287 -0.70 7.61 -4.13
CA VAL A 287 0.62 8.20 -4.27
C VAL A 287 1.68 7.10 -4.20
N VAL A 288 2.39 6.91 -5.30
CA VAL A 288 3.42 5.88 -5.47
C VAL A 288 4.79 6.52 -5.59
N CYS A 289 5.67 6.25 -4.63
CA CYS A 289 7.09 6.54 -4.75
C CYS A 289 7.77 5.40 -5.52
N TRP A 290 8.30 5.70 -6.69
CA TRP A 290 9.08 4.76 -7.48
C TRP A 290 10.56 4.87 -7.12
N LEU A 291 11.16 3.77 -6.69
CA LEU A 291 12.56 3.71 -6.32
C LEU A 291 13.38 2.85 -7.28
N ARG A 292 14.68 3.12 -7.34
CA ARG A 292 15.68 2.28 -8.03
C ARG A 292 17.01 2.32 -7.28
N ARG A 293 17.86 1.31 -7.45
CA ARG A 293 19.21 1.32 -6.84
C ARG A 293 20.16 2.24 -7.58
N ASN A 294 20.10 2.22 -8.90
CA ASN A 294 20.97 3.04 -9.75
C ASN A 294 20.21 3.48 -11.00
N ARG A 295 20.81 4.37 -11.80
CA ARG A 295 20.15 4.96 -12.98
C ARG A 295 19.83 3.99 -14.11
N GLY A 296 20.48 2.83 -14.15
CA GLY A 296 20.28 1.80 -15.19
C GLY A 296 19.25 0.74 -14.83
N GLU A 297 18.79 0.68 -13.58
CA GLU A 297 17.82 -0.32 -13.12
C GLU A 297 16.38 0.13 -13.30
N LYS A 298 15.50 -0.84 -13.51
CA LYS A 298 14.06 -0.61 -13.52
C LYS A 298 13.58 -0.16 -12.14
N ALA A 299 12.80 0.90 -12.11
CA ALA A 299 12.18 1.36 -10.89
C ALA A 299 11.07 0.39 -10.44
N PHE A 300 10.87 0.31 -9.12
CA PHE A 300 9.81 -0.47 -8.48
C PHE A 300 8.98 0.41 -7.53
N PRO A 301 7.71 0.08 -7.27
CA PRO A 301 6.88 0.81 -6.34
C PRO A 301 7.32 0.54 -4.90
N ALA A 302 7.49 1.60 -4.12
CA ALA A 302 7.83 1.52 -2.69
C ALA A 302 6.69 1.95 -1.78
N THR A 303 5.73 2.71 -2.32
CA THR A 303 4.55 3.16 -1.56
C THR A 303 3.29 3.08 -2.40
N GLU A 304 2.14 2.95 -1.73
CA GLU A 304 0.78 3.08 -2.29
C GLU A 304 -0.09 3.80 -1.24
N LEU A 305 0.26 5.06 -0.97
CA LEU A 305 -0.44 5.91 -0.03
C LEU A 305 -1.75 6.40 -0.65
N CYS A 306 -2.90 6.03 -0.10
CA CYS A 306 -4.20 6.49 -0.57
C CYS A 306 -4.71 7.69 0.21
N ILE A 307 -5.26 8.67 -0.52
CA ILE A 307 -5.95 9.86 -0.02
C ILE A 307 -7.35 9.87 -0.63
N ARG A 308 -8.37 9.88 0.20
CA ARG A 308 -9.75 9.98 -0.23
C ARG A 308 -10.15 11.45 -0.37
N VAL A 309 -10.67 11.80 -1.52
CA VAL A 309 -11.23 13.13 -1.78
C VAL A 309 -12.73 13.03 -1.73
N GLU A 310 -13.33 13.89 -0.91
CA GLU A 310 -14.78 13.98 -0.72
C GLU A 310 -15.26 15.40 -1.03
N ASP A 311 -16.47 15.52 -1.56
CA ASP A 311 -17.13 16.82 -1.64
C ASP A 311 -17.43 17.28 -0.21
N VAL A 312 -16.91 18.43 0.14
CA VAL A 312 -17.36 19.10 1.36
C VAL A 312 -18.62 19.86 0.97
N ASN A 313 -19.76 19.16 0.97
CA ASN A 313 -21.02 19.89 1.07
C ASN A 313 -21.10 20.50 2.47
N PRO A 314 -21.40 21.80 2.56
CA PRO A 314 -21.51 22.51 3.83
C PRO A 314 -22.66 22.00 4.70
#